data_962f7a5b5014c75fa73ce19a6661ee93
#
_entry.id   962f7a5b5014c75fa73ce19a6661ee93
#
_cell.length_a   1.000
_cell.length_b   1.000
_cell.length_c   1.000
_cell.angle_alpha   90.00
_cell.angle_beta   90.00
_cell.angle_gamma   90.00
#
_symmetry.space_group_name_H-M   'P 1'
#
loop_
_entity.id
_entity.type
_entity.pdbx_description
1 polymer ?
#
loop_
_entity_poly.entity_id
_entity_poly.type
_entity_poly.pdbx_seq_one_letter_code
_entity_poly.pdbx_strand_id
1 'polypeptide(L)'
;MLWPRLSRLARGLNIAIFALPPIAIAPILALTLEGIAPRVVLAALGVYFVTMSATVVGLTQVDTRAADLVRAYGGGRWAVLRLVQARGAVPAILAGFRVAAPNAVLGAILAEFGGGGRWGLGAYLLGSLGRGDPARLWGIGLVATLIAGLSYALFAAISARTLGTTRTVTLTPSAPPDTETRPDPPAVRWALAAGSILLPFVIWWAVLHLLAVPPMLGKTPLDVAAYVFTGPQAAAVQARLLAALAETLPIATLGLALGMAFAFALAVTSRLTPAFTRAFLPVALVTQTMPLVALTPLLVLILGRGTAVTLWITVSVTFFPAYVLMAQGLALVPRATLDLPRAYGAGALTELRLVSIPASAPWIFAALRLTAPRALLGVMIAEWLATGRGLGNLLNQSRGYLDFAMIWTVATVSVLVSVGFYQLVLLAERRTLARMAMTPAG
;
A
#
# COMPACT_ATOMS: atom_id res chain seq x y z
N MET A 1 -9.72 18.74 5.33
CA MET A 1 -10.96 19.46 4.97
C MET A 1 -11.40 20.46 6.04
N LEU A 2 -11.70 20.05 7.28
CA LEU A 2 -11.99 20.99 8.35
C LEU A 2 -10.77 21.82 8.78
N TRP A 3 -9.59 21.20 8.76
CA TRP A 3 -8.31 21.81 9.15
C TRP A 3 -7.19 21.56 8.12
N PRO A 4 -7.06 22.43 7.11
CA PRO A 4 -6.08 22.23 6.01
C PRO A 4 -4.62 22.17 6.47
N ARG A 5 -4.26 22.89 7.54
CA ARG A 5 -2.91 22.87 8.12
C ARG A 5 -2.60 21.53 8.78
N LEU A 6 -3.58 20.95 9.52
CA LEU A 6 -3.43 19.64 10.14
C LEU A 6 -3.28 18.53 9.10
N SER A 7 -4.04 18.59 8.00
CA SER A 7 -3.91 17.60 6.91
C SER A 7 -2.54 17.67 6.22
N ARG A 8 -1.96 18.87 6.09
CA ARG A 8 -0.60 19.05 5.56
C ARG A 8 0.46 18.52 6.52
N LEU A 9 0.31 18.78 7.83
CA LEU A 9 1.21 18.25 8.85
C LEU A 9 1.14 16.72 8.90
N ALA A 10 -0.05 16.13 8.83
CA ALA A 10 -0.24 14.67 8.85
C ALA A 10 0.20 13.96 7.56
N ARG A 11 0.52 14.70 6.48
CA ARG A 11 0.87 14.10 5.18
C ARG A 11 2.08 13.16 5.28
N GLY A 12 3.15 13.59 5.97
CA GLY A 12 4.36 12.78 6.14
C GLY A 12 4.09 11.50 6.92
N LEU A 13 3.28 11.57 7.98
CA LEU A 13 2.86 10.41 8.75
C LEU A 13 2.05 9.44 7.88
N ASN A 14 1.09 9.95 7.10
CA ASN A 14 0.28 9.12 6.21
C ASN A 14 1.13 8.41 5.15
N ILE A 15 2.12 9.11 4.57
CA ILE A 15 3.05 8.52 3.61
C ILE A 15 3.94 7.47 4.31
N ALA A 16 4.44 7.76 5.51
CA ALA A 16 5.26 6.83 6.28
C ALA A 16 4.47 5.55 6.61
N ILE A 17 3.23 5.67 7.09
CA ILE A 17 2.36 4.51 7.37
C ILE A 17 2.06 3.72 6.10
N PHE A 18 1.76 4.40 4.99
CA PHE A 18 1.51 3.75 3.70
C PHE A 18 2.73 3.03 3.15
N ALA A 19 3.89 3.66 3.24
CA ALA A 19 5.15 3.15 2.73
C ALA A 19 5.80 2.10 3.65
N LEU A 20 5.27 1.94 4.87
CA LEU A 20 5.80 1.05 5.89
C LEU A 20 5.60 -0.41 5.47
N PRO A 21 6.69 -1.20 5.28
CA PRO A 21 6.55 -2.62 5.01
C PRO A 21 6.11 -3.36 6.28
N PRO A 22 4.91 -3.98 6.33
CA PRO A 22 4.42 -4.64 7.54
C PRO A 22 5.37 -5.69 8.09
N ILE A 23 6.09 -6.40 7.22
CA ILE A 23 7.06 -7.42 7.63
C ILE A 23 8.24 -6.84 8.40
N ALA A 24 8.66 -5.61 8.11
CA ALA A 24 9.77 -4.96 8.79
C ALA A 24 9.40 -4.55 10.23
N ILE A 25 8.13 -4.24 10.48
CA ILE A 25 7.64 -3.79 11.80
C ILE A 25 7.13 -4.95 12.65
N ALA A 26 6.75 -6.08 12.05
CA ALA A 26 6.21 -7.22 12.79
C ALA A 26 7.10 -7.67 13.99
N PRO A 27 8.43 -7.84 13.85
CA PRO A 27 9.30 -8.17 14.98
C PRO A 27 9.33 -7.10 16.06
N ILE A 28 9.31 -5.83 15.66
CA ILE A 28 9.32 -4.69 16.60
C ILE A 28 8.07 -4.70 17.46
N LEU A 29 6.90 -4.83 16.85
CA LEU A 29 5.63 -4.89 17.58
C LEU A 29 5.57 -6.08 18.51
N ALA A 30 6.13 -7.22 18.11
CA ALA A 30 6.19 -8.42 18.95
C ALA A 30 7.12 -8.27 20.16
N LEU A 31 8.14 -7.44 20.05
CA LEU A 31 9.08 -7.14 21.14
C LEU A 31 8.56 -6.07 22.11
N THR A 32 7.71 -5.15 21.61
CA THR A 32 7.27 -3.99 22.37
C THR A 32 5.84 -4.10 22.92
N LEU A 33 5.03 -5.01 22.37
CA LEU A 33 3.64 -5.20 22.76
C LEU A 33 3.39 -6.65 23.19
N GLU A 34 2.47 -6.84 24.15
CA GLU A 34 2.12 -8.15 24.67
C GLU A 34 0.81 -8.71 24.11
N GLY A 35 0.64 -10.01 24.21
CA GLY A 35 -0.61 -10.70 23.91
C GLY A 35 -1.03 -10.61 22.44
N ILE A 36 -2.25 -10.13 22.20
CA ILE A 36 -2.83 -9.98 20.85
C ILE A 36 -2.52 -8.63 20.20
N ALA A 37 -1.98 -7.67 20.95
CA ALA A 37 -1.78 -6.30 20.51
C ALA A 37 -0.91 -6.18 19.24
N PRO A 38 0.21 -6.91 19.06
CA PRO A 38 1.00 -6.87 17.83
C PRO A 38 0.17 -7.21 16.58
N ARG A 39 -0.71 -8.19 16.66
CA ARG A 39 -1.58 -8.64 15.56
C ARG A 39 -2.62 -7.58 15.21
N VAL A 40 -3.25 -7.00 16.23
CA VAL A 40 -4.26 -5.94 16.06
C VAL A 40 -3.62 -4.69 15.44
N VAL A 41 -2.47 -4.26 15.95
CA VAL A 41 -1.77 -3.07 15.44
C VAL A 41 -1.32 -3.28 14.00
N LEU A 42 -0.74 -4.44 13.67
CA LEU A 42 -0.27 -4.68 12.30
C LEU A 42 -1.43 -4.83 11.32
N ALA A 43 -2.51 -5.48 11.72
CA ALA A 43 -3.74 -5.53 10.93
C ALA A 43 -4.32 -4.12 10.72
N ALA A 44 -4.39 -3.30 11.76
CA ALA A 44 -4.86 -1.91 11.67
C ALA A 44 -4.00 -1.06 10.73
N LEU A 45 -2.67 -1.16 10.81
CA LEU A 45 -1.76 -0.47 9.89
C LEU A 45 -1.98 -0.91 8.43
N GLY A 46 -2.19 -2.22 8.19
CA GLY A 46 -2.46 -2.77 6.86
C GLY A 46 -3.75 -2.26 6.22
N VAL A 47 -4.75 -1.92 7.01
CA VAL A 47 -6.05 -1.43 6.51
C VAL A 47 -6.17 0.10 6.52
N TYR A 48 -5.37 0.78 7.34
CA TYR A 48 -5.47 2.22 7.60
C TYR A 48 -5.48 3.05 6.33
N PHE A 49 -4.50 2.87 5.45
CA PHE A 49 -4.36 3.71 4.26
C PHE A 49 -5.53 3.54 3.29
N VAL A 50 -5.98 2.30 3.09
CA VAL A 50 -7.09 1.99 2.18
C VAL A 50 -8.39 2.60 2.70
N THR A 51 -8.69 2.42 3.98
CA THR A 51 -9.92 2.94 4.60
C THR A 51 -9.91 4.46 4.70
N MET A 52 -8.76 5.05 5.06
CA MET A 52 -8.59 6.50 5.08
C MET A 52 -8.78 7.11 3.69
N SER A 53 -8.13 6.55 2.67
CA SER A 53 -8.23 7.05 1.30
C SER A 53 -9.66 6.95 0.78
N ALA A 54 -10.33 5.82 0.99
CA ALA A 54 -11.73 5.63 0.62
C ALA A 54 -12.65 6.63 1.33
N THR A 55 -12.42 6.88 2.61
CA THR A 55 -13.19 7.85 3.39
C THR A 55 -13.00 9.27 2.86
N VAL A 56 -11.75 9.67 2.59
CA VAL A 56 -11.44 11.00 2.05
C VAL A 56 -12.10 11.18 0.69
N VAL A 57 -11.98 10.21 -0.21
CA VAL A 57 -12.63 10.23 -1.52
C VAL A 57 -14.15 10.37 -1.36
N GLY A 58 -14.77 9.56 -0.51
CA GLY A 58 -16.21 9.63 -0.27
C GLY A 58 -16.67 10.99 0.26
N LEU A 59 -15.92 11.59 1.18
CA LEU A 59 -16.22 12.91 1.74
C LEU A 59 -16.04 14.06 0.73
N THR A 60 -15.19 13.89 -0.29
CA THR A 60 -14.92 14.92 -1.31
C THR A 60 -15.81 14.82 -2.54
N GLN A 61 -16.28 13.63 -2.88
CA GLN A 61 -17.11 13.38 -4.08
C GLN A 61 -18.61 13.68 -3.89
N VAL A 62 -18.97 14.37 -2.81
CA VAL A 62 -20.36 14.74 -2.54
C VAL A 62 -20.81 15.88 -3.45
N ASP A 63 -22.08 15.85 -3.86
CA ASP A 63 -22.71 16.91 -4.65
C ASP A 63 -22.59 18.26 -3.93
N THR A 64 -21.89 19.20 -4.57
CA THR A 64 -21.70 20.56 -4.05
C THR A 64 -23.02 21.28 -3.86
N ARG A 65 -24.04 21.03 -4.70
CA ARG A 65 -25.38 21.63 -4.60
C ARG A 65 -26.05 21.28 -3.29
N ALA A 66 -25.93 20.01 -2.85
CA ALA A 66 -26.48 19.59 -1.57
C ALA A 66 -25.76 20.27 -0.38
N ALA A 67 -24.43 20.47 -0.49
CA ALA A 67 -23.67 21.19 0.51
C ALA A 67 -24.05 22.69 0.53
N ASP A 68 -24.27 23.31 -0.62
CA ASP A 68 -24.67 24.71 -0.75
C ASP A 68 -26.10 24.93 -0.21
N LEU A 69 -27.00 23.97 -0.41
CA LEU A 69 -28.35 24.01 0.17
C LEU A 69 -28.27 24.09 1.71
N VAL A 70 -27.47 23.22 2.35
CA VAL A 70 -27.30 23.25 3.81
C VAL A 70 -26.73 24.60 4.27
N ARG A 71 -25.79 25.18 3.51
CA ARG A 71 -25.22 26.50 3.81
C ARG A 71 -26.25 27.62 3.66
N ALA A 72 -27.09 27.57 2.62
CA ALA A 72 -28.17 28.55 2.38
C ALA A 72 -29.18 28.59 3.53
N TYR A 73 -29.41 27.45 4.20
CA TYR A 73 -30.23 27.36 5.40
C TYR A 73 -29.46 27.68 6.71
N GLY A 74 -28.29 28.33 6.63
CA GLY A 74 -27.48 28.72 7.79
C GLY A 74 -26.63 27.61 8.41
N GLY A 75 -26.53 26.45 7.77
CA GLY A 75 -25.73 25.34 8.25
C GLY A 75 -24.23 25.59 8.11
N GLY A 76 -23.48 25.50 9.21
CA GLY A 76 -22.02 25.61 9.22
C GLY A 76 -21.33 24.34 8.68
N ARG A 77 -19.97 24.34 8.69
CA ARG A 77 -19.13 23.23 8.20
C ARG A 77 -19.48 21.88 8.82
N TRP A 78 -19.84 21.83 10.09
CA TRP A 78 -20.24 20.61 10.80
C TRP A 78 -21.60 20.07 10.32
N ALA A 79 -22.55 20.96 10.01
CA ALA A 79 -23.84 20.56 9.45
C ALA A 79 -23.65 19.93 8.07
N VAL A 80 -22.85 20.55 7.20
CA VAL A 80 -22.48 20.00 5.88
C VAL A 80 -21.79 18.64 6.02
N LEU A 81 -20.81 18.51 6.92
CA LEU A 81 -20.14 17.25 7.16
C LEU A 81 -21.12 16.14 7.58
N ARG A 82 -21.98 16.42 8.57
CA ARG A 82 -22.87 15.41 9.16
C ARG A 82 -24.04 15.04 8.23
N LEU A 83 -24.68 16.04 7.62
CA LEU A 83 -25.91 15.83 6.85
C LEU A 83 -25.68 15.39 5.40
N VAL A 84 -24.59 15.85 4.79
CA VAL A 84 -24.31 15.63 3.36
C VAL A 84 -23.09 14.74 3.18
N GLN A 85 -21.91 15.17 3.66
CA GLN A 85 -20.66 14.49 3.35
C GLN A 85 -20.56 13.09 3.98
N ALA A 86 -20.86 12.94 5.27
CA ALA A 86 -20.76 11.66 5.95
C ALA A 86 -21.73 10.63 5.37
N ARG A 87 -22.96 11.04 5.05
CA ARG A 87 -23.95 10.17 4.43
C ARG A 87 -23.55 9.80 3.00
N GLY A 88 -23.11 10.78 2.21
CA GLY A 88 -22.64 10.56 0.84
C GLY A 88 -21.36 9.72 0.76
N ALA A 89 -20.54 9.71 1.83
CA ALA A 89 -19.30 8.92 1.88
C ALA A 89 -19.52 7.43 2.19
N VAL A 90 -20.68 7.03 2.71
CA VAL A 90 -20.94 5.62 3.11
C VAL A 90 -20.62 4.62 1.99
N PRO A 91 -20.99 4.83 0.72
CA PRO A 91 -20.66 3.92 -0.37
C PRO A 91 -19.13 3.73 -0.54
N ALA A 92 -18.39 4.82 -0.50
CA ALA A 92 -16.94 4.79 -0.65
C ALA A 92 -16.25 4.13 0.57
N ILE A 93 -16.74 4.39 1.78
CA ILE A 93 -16.25 3.77 3.01
C ILE A 93 -16.47 2.25 2.96
N LEU A 94 -17.65 1.78 2.58
CA LEU A 94 -17.94 0.35 2.46
C LEU A 94 -17.11 -0.31 1.36
N ALA A 95 -16.89 0.37 0.23
CA ALA A 95 -15.98 -0.09 -0.80
C ALA A 95 -14.54 -0.19 -0.28
N GLY A 96 -14.10 0.77 0.55
CA GLY A 96 -12.82 0.73 1.25
C GLY A 96 -12.69 -0.46 2.19
N PHE A 97 -13.68 -0.73 3.04
CA PHE A 97 -13.68 -1.87 3.93
C PHE A 97 -13.64 -3.21 3.19
N ARG A 98 -14.33 -3.31 2.07
CA ARG A 98 -14.30 -4.51 1.22
C ARG A 98 -12.89 -4.85 0.75
N VAL A 99 -12.09 -3.85 0.38
CA VAL A 99 -10.69 -4.04 -0.04
C VAL A 99 -9.75 -4.19 1.15
N ALA A 100 -10.05 -3.52 2.26
CA ALA A 100 -9.22 -3.52 3.46
C ALA A 100 -9.30 -4.84 4.24
N ALA A 101 -10.45 -5.52 4.25
CA ALA A 101 -10.67 -6.71 5.07
C ALA A 101 -9.67 -7.86 4.79
N PRO A 102 -9.36 -8.24 3.54
CA PRO A 102 -8.29 -9.19 3.25
C PRO A 102 -6.90 -8.73 3.73
N ASN A 103 -6.63 -7.43 3.67
CA ASN A 103 -5.35 -6.88 4.15
C ASN A 103 -5.22 -6.97 5.68
N ALA A 104 -6.33 -6.91 6.43
CA ALA A 104 -6.32 -7.15 7.87
C ALA A 104 -5.87 -8.58 8.20
N VAL A 105 -6.37 -9.57 7.46
CA VAL A 105 -5.97 -10.97 7.59
C VAL A 105 -4.49 -11.14 7.29
N LEU A 106 -4.00 -10.53 6.20
CA LEU A 106 -2.58 -10.54 5.87
C LEU A 106 -1.73 -9.91 6.97
N GLY A 107 -2.14 -8.76 7.51
CA GLY A 107 -1.45 -8.08 8.60
C GLY A 107 -1.37 -8.94 9.87
N ALA A 108 -2.46 -9.61 10.24
CA ALA A 108 -2.49 -10.53 11.38
C ALA A 108 -1.54 -11.72 11.18
N ILE A 109 -1.55 -12.36 10.00
CA ILE A 109 -0.65 -13.48 9.67
C ILE A 109 0.81 -13.03 9.68
N LEU A 110 1.12 -11.84 9.17
CA LEU A 110 2.47 -11.27 9.20
C LEU A 110 2.96 -11.02 10.63
N ALA A 111 2.08 -10.51 11.51
CA ALA A 111 2.41 -10.31 12.92
C ALA A 111 2.69 -11.64 13.63
N GLU A 112 1.89 -12.66 13.36
CA GLU A 112 2.10 -14.02 13.92
C GLU A 112 3.41 -14.63 13.41
N PHE A 113 3.70 -14.45 12.14
CA PHE A 113 4.90 -14.92 11.49
C PHE A 113 6.15 -14.22 12.02
N GLY A 114 6.13 -12.89 12.07
CA GLY A 114 7.25 -12.05 12.55
C GLY A 114 7.45 -12.10 14.07
N GLY A 115 6.38 -12.30 14.83
CA GLY A 115 6.39 -12.24 16.29
C GLY A 115 6.67 -13.56 17.03
N GLY A 116 6.71 -14.70 16.34
CA GLY A 116 6.94 -16.01 17.00
C GLY A 116 5.86 -16.42 17.98
N GLY A 117 4.61 -15.99 17.78
CA GLY A 117 3.47 -16.34 18.63
C GLY A 117 3.23 -17.85 18.73
N ARG A 118 2.72 -18.32 19.88
CA ARG A 118 2.41 -19.76 20.11
C ARG A 118 1.29 -20.27 19.23
N TRP A 119 0.34 -19.43 18.85
CA TRP A 119 -0.89 -19.78 18.16
C TRP A 119 -1.18 -18.82 17.00
N GLY A 120 -1.73 -19.35 15.93
CA GLY A 120 -2.17 -18.61 14.76
C GLY A 120 -1.70 -19.24 13.46
N LEU A 121 -2.33 -18.83 12.34
CA LEU A 121 -2.01 -19.37 11.01
C LEU A 121 -0.55 -19.05 10.59
N GLY A 122 -0.04 -17.87 10.94
CA GLY A 122 1.35 -17.49 10.64
C GLY A 122 2.38 -18.28 11.45
N ALA A 123 2.12 -18.51 12.74
CA ALA A 123 2.96 -19.35 13.59
C ALA A 123 2.94 -20.82 13.13
N TYR A 124 1.76 -21.32 12.75
CA TYR A 124 1.59 -22.68 12.24
C TYR A 124 2.27 -22.86 10.87
N LEU A 125 2.21 -21.83 10.01
CA LEU A 125 2.94 -21.79 8.74
C LEU A 125 4.44 -21.93 8.96
N LEU A 126 5.01 -21.17 9.91
CA LEU A 126 6.43 -21.21 10.22
C LEU A 126 6.88 -22.59 10.71
N GLY A 127 6.10 -23.19 11.60
CA GLY A 127 6.35 -24.55 12.09
C GLY A 127 6.26 -25.62 11.00
N SER A 128 5.34 -25.46 10.04
CA SER A 128 5.17 -26.38 8.90
C SER A 128 6.28 -26.24 7.86
N LEU A 129 6.81 -25.03 7.68
CA LEU A 129 7.99 -24.76 6.85
C LEU A 129 9.22 -25.53 7.34
N GLY A 130 9.48 -25.49 8.66
CA GLY A 130 10.61 -26.20 9.26
C GLY A 130 10.51 -27.72 9.14
N ARG A 131 9.30 -28.26 9.00
CA ARG A 131 9.05 -29.70 8.81
C ARG A 131 9.05 -30.15 7.34
N GLY A 132 9.02 -29.21 6.39
CA GLY A 132 8.93 -29.52 4.96
C GLY A 132 7.66 -30.27 4.55
N ASP A 133 6.51 -29.98 5.19
CA ASP A 133 5.22 -30.64 4.93
C ASP A 133 4.38 -29.83 3.92
N PRO A 134 4.39 -30.19 2.62
CA PRO A 134 3.67 -29.45 1.58
C PRO A 134 2.16 -29.49 1.74
N ALA A 135 1.59 -30.63 2.18
CA ALA A 135 0.15 -30.77 2.34
C ALA A 135 -0.40 -29.79 3.39
N ARG A 136 0.33 -29.65 4.49
CA ARG A 136 -0.01 -28.73 5.56
C ARG A 136 0.15 -27.27 5.14
N LEU A 137 1.18 -26.95 4.37
CA LEU A 137 1.39 -25.61 3.81
C LEU A 137 0.23 -25.20 2.87
N TRP A 138 -0.22 -26.11 1.99
CA TRP A 138 -1.40 -25.91 1.16
C TRP A 138 -2.66 -25.72 1.99
N GLY A 139 -2.89 -26.55 3.01
CA GLY A 139 -4.03 -26.41 3.92
C GLY A 139 -4.09 -25.06 4.60
N ILE A 140 -2.96 -24.56 5.13
CA ILE A 140 -2.87 -23.24 5.76
C ILE A 140 -3.17 -22.14 4.75
N GLY A 141 -2.59 -22.21 3.54
CA GLY A 141 -2.81 -21.25 2.47
C GLY A 141 -4.28 -21.16 2.05
N LEU A 142 -4.94 -22.32 1.90
CA LEU A 142 -6.37 -22.38 1.55
C LEU A 142 -7.26 -21.82 2.67
N VAL A 143 -7.00 -22.16 3.92
CA VAL A 143 -7.75 -21.61 5.07
C VAL A 143 -7.57 -20.10 5.17
N ALA A 144 -6.35 -19.60 5.06
CA ALA A 144 -6.06 -18.17 5.06
C ALA A 144 -6.77 -17.43 3.92
N THR A 145 -6.78 -18.02 2.72
CA THR A 145 -7.50 -17.50 1.56
C THR A 145 -9.01 -17.50 1.77
N LEU A 146 -9.55 -18.55 2.35
CA LEU A 146 -10.98 -18.66 2.67
C LEU A 146 -11.39 -17.56 3.66
N ILE A 147 -10.63 -17.35 4.74
CA ILE A 147 -10.90 -16.30 5.73
C ILE A 147 -10.86 -14.91 5.06
N ALA A 148 -9.84 -14.65 4.25
CA ALA A 148 -9.72 -13.38 3.52
C ALA A 148 -10.86 -13.19 2.51
N GLY A 149 -11.22 -14.24 1.77
CA GLY A 149 -12.35 -14.23 0.82
C GLY A 149 -13.71 -14.04 1.50
N LEU A 150 -13.94 -14.70 2.63
CA LEU A 150 -15.17 -14.53 3.42
C LEU A 150 -15.27 -13.13 4.00
N SER A 151 -14.16 -12.56 4.49
CA SER A 151 -14.15 -11.18 4.98
C SER A 151 -14.48 -10.17 3.87
N TYR A 152 -13.95 -10.36 2.66
CA TYR A 152 -14.31 -9.58 1.47
C TYR A 152 -15.79 -9.74 1.12
N ALA A 153 -16.30 -10.99 1.07
CA ALA A 153 -17.69 -11.29 0.74
C ALA A 153 -18.68 -10.69 1.75
N LEU A 154 -18.32 -10.69 3.05
CA LEU A 154 -19.12 -10.09 4.11
C LEU A 154 -19.36 -8.59 3.85
N PHE A 155 -18.28 -7.83 3.61
CA PHE A 155 -18.42 -6.40 3.32
C PHE A 155 -19.06 -6.14 1.96
N ALA A 156 -18.89 -7.02 0.97
CA ALA A 156 -19.60 -6.96 -0.29
C ALA A 156 -21.12 -7.14 -0.09
N ALA A 157 -21.53 -8.10 0.73
CA ALA A 157 -22.93 -8.34 1.06
C ALA A 157 -23.56 -7.18 1.86
N ILE A 158 -22.83 -6.63 2.85
CA ILE A 158 -23.24 -5.43 3.59
C ILE A 158 -23.43 -4.25 2.62
N SER A 159 -22.47 -4.03 1.72
CA SER A 159 -22.56 -2.97 0.72
C SER A 159 -23.77 -3.14 -0.21
N ALA A 160 -24.01 -4.36 -0.69
CA ALA A 160 -25.16 -4.64 -1.57
C ALA A 160 -26.51 -4.41 -0.87
N ARG A 161 -26.61 -4.78 0.42
CA ARG A 161 -27.83 -4.59 1.22
C ARG A 161 -28.11 -3.14 1.57
N THR A 162 -27.05 -2.36 1.85
CA THR A 162 -27.19 -0.97 2.31
C THR A 162 -27.33 0.05 1.18
N LEU A 163 -26.73 -0.21 0.02
CA LEU A 163 -26.61 0.73 -1.08
C LEU A 163 -27.51 0.42 -2.28
N GLY A 164 -28.14 -0.75 -2.31
CA GLY A 164 -28.90 -1.19 -3.48
C GLY A 164 -28.03 -1.28 -4.74
N THR A 165 -28.61 -1.03 -5.92
CA THR A 165 -27.93 -1.06 -7.24
C THR A 165 -27.13 0.22 -7.55
N THR A 166 -26.75 1.00 -6.56
CA THR A 166 -25.98 2.23 -6.77
C THR A 166 -24.65 1.93 -7.46
N ARG A 167 -24.32 2.70 -8.50
CA ARG A 167 -23.10 2.57 -9.31
C ARG A 167 -21.87 2.44 -8.44
N THR A 168 -21.00 1.50 -8.78
CA THR A 168 -19.70 1.29 -8.16
C THR A 168 -18.94 2.61 -8.02
N VAL A 169 -18.73 3.03 -6.78
CA VAL A 169 -17.85 4.16 -6.47
C VAL A 169 -16.42 3.72 -6.80
N THR A 170 -15.86 4.32 -7.82
CA THR A 170 -14.45 4.13 -8.17
C THR A 170 -13.60 4.80 -7.09
N LEU A 171 -12.86 4.00 -6.32
CA LEU A 171 -11.91 4.50 -5.33
C LEU A 171 -10.68 5.06 -6.06
N THR A 172 -10.83 6.23 -6.63
CA THR A 172 -9.69 7.01 -7.08
C THR A 172 -9.21 7.88 -5.94
N PRO A 173 -7.92 7.85 -5.60
CA PRO A 173 -7.37 8.87 -4.72
C PRO A 173 -7.40 10.21 -5.46
N SER A 174 -8.54 10.91 -5.40
CA SER A 174 -8.60 12.28 -5.86
C SER A 174 -7.79 13.14 -4.92
N ALA A 175 -6.85 13.91 -5.45
CA ALA A 175 -6.31 15.01 -4.67
C ALA A 175 -7.51 15.86 -4.21
N PRO A 176 -7.59 16.25 -2.93
CA PRO A 176 -8.64 17.13 -2.49
C PRO A 176 -8.59 18.36 -3.41
N PRO A 177 -9.76 18.83 -3.91
CA PRO A 177 -9.79 20.04 -4.71
C PRO A 177 -9.04 21.10 -3.93
N ASP A 178 -8.12 21.78 -4.60
CA ASP A 178 -7.46 22.95 -4.03
C ASP A 178 -8.56 23.93 -3.65
N THR A 179 -9.04 23.83 -2.42
CA THR A 179 -9.83 24.90 -1.85
C THR A 179 -8.92 26.11 -1.93
N GLU A 180 -9.36 27.16 -2.59
CA GLU A 180 -8.71 28.47 -2.67
C GLU A 180 -8.46 29.04 -1.28
N THR A 181 -7.59 28.39 -0.53
CA THR A 181 -7.03 28.92 0.70
C THR A 181 -5.88 29.80 0.27
N ARG A 182 -5.95 31.08 0.65
CA ARG A 182 -4.83 32.02 0.55
C ARG A 182 -3.53 31.26 0.80
N PRO A 183 -2.54 31.36 -0.09
CA PRO A 183 -1.28 30.65 0.10
C PRO A 183 -0.67 31.07 1.42
N ASP A 184 -0.36 30.08 2.28
CA ASP A 184 0.31 30.35 3.54
C ASP A 184 1.65 31.06 3.30
N PRO A 185 2.08 31.93 4.22
CA PRO A 185 3.40 32.54 4.19
C PRO A 185 4.50 31.48 4.01
N PRO A 186 5.61 31.79 3.32
CA PRO A 186 6.68 30.84 3.06
C PRO A 186 7.19 30.15 4.35
N ALA A 187 7.34 30.89 5.45
CA ALA A 187 7.75 30.35 6.75
C ALA A 187 6.80 29.27 7.26
N VAL A 188 5.47 29.48 7.15
CA VAL A 188 4.46 28.49 7.57
C VAL A 188 4.50 27.25 6.68
N ARG A 189 4.73 27.42 5.36
CA ARG A 189 4.86 26.31 4.43
C ARG A 189 6.07 25.44 4.78
N TRP A 190 7.22 26.06 5.05
CA TRP A 190 8.43 25.34 5.45
C TRP A 190 8.29 24.68 6.83
N ALA A 191 7.67 25.35 7.80
CA ALA A 191 7.40 24.79 9.11
C ALA A 191 6.47 23.56 9.03
N LEU A 192 5.41 23.63 8.22
CA LEU A 192 4.51 22.50 7.99
C LEU A 192 5.21 21.34 7.25
N ALA A 193 6.08 21.63 6.30
CA ALA A 193 6.86 20.61 5.60
C ALA A 193 7.85 19.91 6.56
N ALA A 194 8.61 20.70 7.32
CA ALA A 194 9.53 20.17 8.32
C ALA A 194 8.78 19.38 9.41
N GLY A 195 7.69 19.92 9.94
CA GLY A 195 6.84 19.22 10.91
C GLY A 195 6.27 17.92 10.36
N SER A 196 5.86 17.90 9.09
CA SER A 196 5.36 16.70 8.41
C SER A 196 6.42 15.59 8.29
N ILE A 197 7.70 15.96 8.09
CA ILE A 197 8.82 15.00 8.05
C ILE A 197 9.18 14.53 9.45
N LEU A 198 9.18 15.42 10.44
CA LEU A 198 9.59 15.10 11.81
C LEU A 198 8.52 14.33 12.59
N LEU A 199 7.24 14.53 12.27
CA LEU A 199 6.11 13.96 13.00
C LEU A 199 6.20 12.43 13.17
N PRO A 200 6.55 11.61 12.15
CA PRO A 200 6.71 10.16 12.33
C PRO A 200 7.77 9.80 13.37
N PHE A 201 8.89 10.51 13.39
CA PHE A 201 9.98 10.27 14.34
C PHE A 201 9.60 10.68 15.76
N VAL A 202 8.89 11.79 15.91
CA VAL A 202 8.35 12.24 17.21
C VAL A 202 7.34 11.23 17.75
N ILE A 203 6.44 10.73 16.90
CA ILE A 203 5.46 9.70 17.30
C ILE A 203 6.20 8.42 17.69
N TRP A 204 7.17 7.97 16.92
CA TRP A 204 7.98 6.80 17.27
C TRP A 204 8.64 6.98 18.65
N TRP A 205 9.34 8.10 18.86
CA TRP A 205 9.96 8.41 20.14
C TRP A 205 8.91 8.44 21.28
N ALA A 206 7.80 9.12 21.08
CA ALA A 206 6.73 9.24 22.07
C ALA A 206 6.08 7.88 22.43
N VAL A 207 5.83 7.01 21.43
CA VAL A 207 5.28 5.67 21.66
C VAL A 207 6.19 4.84 22.54
N LEU A 208 7.51 4.83 22.29
CA LEU A 208 8.46 4.09 23.11
C LEU A 208 8.47 4.57 24.59
N HIS A 209 8.37 5.89 24.80
CA HIS A 209 8.34 6.47 26.14
C HIS A 209 7.00 6.22 26.85
N LEU A 210 5.88 6.39 26.15
CA LEU A 210 4.54 6.17 26.71
C LEU A 210 4.28 4.72 27.09
N LEU A 211 4.83 3.77 26.30
CA LEU A 211 4.74 2.34 26.58
C LEU A 211 5.83 1.85 27.53
N ALA A 212 6.70 2.75 28.03
CA ALA A 212 7.83 2.44 28.90
C ALA A 212 8.68 1.26 28.40
N VAL A 213 8.90 1.19 27.07
CA VAL A 213 9.67 0.10 26.45
C VAL A 213 11.12 0.14 26.93
N PRO A 214 11.68 -0.98 27.46
CA PRO A 214 13.06 -1.00 27.93
C PRO A 214 14.04 -0.57 26.82
N PRO A 215 15.07 0.25 27.10
CA PRO A 215 16.05 0.72 26.10
C PRO A 215 16.81 -0.40 25.39
N MET A 216 16.88 -1.59 26.00
CA MET A 216 17.44 -2.78 25.37
C MET A 216 16.59 -3.23 24.17
N LEU A 217 15.26 -3.21 24.26
CA LEU A 217 14.32 -3.66 23.24
C LEU A 217 13.92 -2.55 22.28
N GLY A 218 13.61 -1.36 22.81
CA GLY A 218 13.15 -0.19 22.05
C GLY A 218 14.31 0.74 21.72
N LYS A 219 14.58 0.95 20.44
CA LYS A 219 15.60 1.91 19.97
C LYS A 219 14.93 3.16 19.44
N THR A 220 15.33 4.30 19.98
CA THR A 220 14.86 5.62 19.52
C THR A 220 15.44 5.97 18.15
N PRO A 221 14.87 6.96 17.42
CA PRO A 221 15.47 7.42 16.15
C PRO A 221 16.95 7.85 16.31
N LEU A 222 17.30 8.44 17.44
CA LEU A 222 18.68 8.85 17.74
C LEU A 222 19.61 7.65 17.98
N ASP A 223 19.14 6.60 18.68
CA ASP A 223 19.89 5.37 18.88
C ASP A 223 20.19 4.68 17.55
N VAL A 224 19.22 4.62 16.65
CA VAL A 224 19.39 4.07 15.30
C VAL A 224 20.39 4.90 14.51
N ALA A 225 20.31 6.22 14.56
CA ALA A 225 21.29 7.09 13.90
C ALA A 225 22.68 6.90 14.48
N ALA A 226 22.81 6.84 15.79
CA ALA A 226 24.09 6.59 16.46
C ALA A 226 24.67 5.21 16.08
N TYR A 227 23.85 4.16 16.06
CA TYR A 227 24.25 2.82 15.66
C TYR A 227 24.80 2.75 14.24
N VAL A 228 24.18 3.49 13.30
CA VAL A 228 24.60 3.51 11.90
C VAL A 228 25.81 4.41 11.65
N PHE A 229 25.91 5.58 12.32
CA PHE A 229 26.87 6.61 11.92
C PHE A 229 28.03 6.83 12.91
N THR A 230 27.81 6.65 14.21
CA THR A 230 28.79 7.02 15.23
C THR A 230 29.20 5.87 16.17
N GLY A 231 28.51 4.75 16.13
CA GLY A 231 28.80 3.60 17.00
C GLY A 231 30.12 2.91 16.67
N PRO A 232 30.69 2.15 17.61
CA PRO A 232 32.00 1.49 17.42
C PRO A 232 32.00 0.48 16.26
N GLN A 233 30.82 -0.02 15.85
CA GLN A 233 30.65 -0.95 14.74
C GLN A 233 29.99 -0.30 13.51
N ALA A 234 29.91 1.04 13.44
CA ALA A 234 29.19 1.75 12.37
C ALA A 234 29.62 1.31 10.96
N ALA A 235 30.93 1.16 10.71
CA ALA A 235 31.42 0.71 9.41
C ALA A 235 30.91 -0.71 9.04
N ALA A 236 30.88 -1.65 9.99
CA ALA A 236 30.39 -3.00 9.77
C ALA A 236 28.85 -3.00 9.55
N VAL A 237 28.13 -2.18 10.31
CA VAL A 237 26.66 -1.98 10.15
C VAL A 237 26.34 -1.42 8.76
N GLN A 238 27.05 -0.36 8.34
CA GLN A 238 26.88 0.22 7.01
C GLN A 238 27.18 -0.79 5.90
N ALA A 239 28.28 -1.55 6.02
CA ALA A 239 28.63 -2.58 5.04
C ALA A 239 27.52 -3.64 4.90
N ARG A 240 26.97 -4.13 6.02
CA ARG A 240 25.85 -5.10 6.03
C ARG A 240 24.58 -4.52 5.40
N LEU A 241 24.25 -3.27 5.72
CA LEU A 241 23.07 -2.59 5.14
C LEU A 241 23.24 -2.36 3.64
N LEU A 242 24.40 -1.87 3.21
CA LEU A 242 24.67 -1.64 1.78
C LEU A 242 24.65 -2.93 0.99
N ALA A 243 25.23 -4.01 1.51
CA ALA A 243 25.15 -5.34 0.87
C ALA A 243 23.71 -5.83 0.75
N ALA A 244 22.91 -5.68 1.82
CA ALA A 244 21.48 -6.05 1.78
C ALA A 244 20.68 -5.19 0.80
N LEU A 245 20.94 -3.88 0.75
CA LEU A 245 20.29 -2.96 -0.21
C LEU A 245 20.68 -3.29 -1.65
N ALA A 246 21.93 -3.62 -1.91
CA ALA A 246 22.41 -4.01 -3.24
C ALA A 246 21.71 -5.27 -3.80
N GLU A 247 21.27 -6.17 -2.92
CA GLU A 247 20.46 -7.34 -3.31
C GLU A 247 18.98 -6.97 -3.49
N THR A 248 18.41 -6.21 -2.56
CA THR A 248 16.96 -5.91 -2.52
C THR A 248 16.52 -4.94 -3.62
N LEU A 249 17.25 -3.83 -3.83
CA LEU A 249 16.81 -2.74 -4.69
C LEU A 249 16.68 -3.13 -6.18
N PRO A 250 17.65 -3.84 -6.79
CA PRO A 250 17.52 -4.25 -8.19
C PRO A 250 16.32 -5.17 -8.43
N ILE A 251 16.08 -6.10 -7.49
CA ILE A 251 14.96 -7.04 -7.61
C ILE A 251 13.62 -6.32 -7.38
N ALA A 252 13.56 -5.38 -6.44
CA ALA A 252 12.37 -4.59 -6.19
C ALA A 252 11.99 -3.71 -7.40
N THR A 253 12.99 -3.06 -8.02
CA THR A 253 12.78 -2.25 -9.24
C THR A 253 12.38 -3.09 -10.44
N LEU A 254 13.03 -4.23 -10.65
CA LEU A 254 12.70 -5.15 -11.74
C LEU A 254 11.32 -5.77 -11.55
N GLY A 255 11.00 -6.23 -10.33
CA GLY A 255 9.69 -6.79 -10.01
C GLY A 255 8.56 -5.77 -10.16
N LEU A 256 8.81 -4.51 -9.76
CA LEU A 256 7.87 -3.41 -10.00
C LEU A 256 7.66 -3.17 -11.50
N ALA A 257 8.73 -3.09 -12.29
CA ALA A 257 8.66 -2.86 -13.72
C ALA A 257 7.90 -4.00 -14.43
N LEU A 258 8.19 -5.26 -14.10
CA LEU A 258 7.50 -6.43 -14.66
C LEU A 258 6.03 -6.46 -14.23
N GLY A 259 5.73 -6.18 -12.96
CA GLY A 259 4.35 -6.10 -12.45
C GLY A 259 3.53 -5.02 -13.13
N MET A 260 4.13 -3.83 -13.36
CA MET A 260 3.51 -2.73 -14.10
C MET A 260 3.30 -3.08 -15.57
N ALA A 261 4.29 -3.68 -16.22
CA ALA A 261 4.18 -4.11 -17.63
C ALA A 261 3.08 -5.17 -17.80
N PHE A 262 3.03 -6.15 -16.91
CA PHE A 262 1.98 -7.18 -16.91
C PHE A 262 0.59 -6.58 -16.66
N ALA A 263 0.46 -5.69 -15.68
CA ALA A 263 -0.78 -4.97 -15.38
C ALA A 263 -1.24 -4.11 -16.58
N PHE A 264 -0.32 -3.44 -17.24
CA PHE A 264 -0.60 -2.63 -18.42
C PHE A 264 -1.09 -3.50 -19.59
N ALA A 265 -0.41 -4.60 -19.87
CA ALA A 265 -0.83 -5.56 -20.91
C ALA A 265 -2.25 -6.08 -20.65
N LEU A 266 -2.55 -6.47 -19.40
CA LEU A 266 -3.89 -6.91 -19.01
C LEU A 266 -4.94 -5.78 -19.15
N ALA A 267 -4.61 -4.54 -18.78
CA ALA A 267 -5.52 -3.40 -18.89
C ALA A 267 -5.83 -3.08 -20.36
N VAL A 268 -4.82 -3.13 -21.21
CA VAL A 268 -4.99 -2.98 -22.68
C VAL A 268 -5.85 -4.11 -23.25
N THR A 269 -5.56 -5.36 -22.92
CA THR A 269 -6.37 -6.51 -23.34
C THR A 269 -7.83 -6.38 -22.89
N SER A 270 -8.04 -5.97 -21.64
CA SER A 270 -9.37 -5.70 -21.07
C SER A 270 -10.13 -4.61 -21.83
N ARG A 271 -9.43 -3.58 -22.29
CA ARG A 271 -10.00 -2.47 -23.07
C ARG A 271 -10.41 -2.92 -24.48
N LEU A 272 -9.60 -3.77 -25.11
CA LEU A 272 -9.84 -4.29 -26.47
C LEU A 272 -10.86 -5.43 -26.48
N THR A 273 -10.89 -6.24 -25.43
CA THR A 273 -11.71 -7.46 -25.37
C THR A 273 -12.53 -7.51 -24.06
N PRO A 274 -13.73 -6.93 -24.00
CA PRO A 274 -14.56 -6.91 -22.79
C PRO A 274 -14.92 -8.29 -22.23
N ALA A 275 -14.95 -9.32 -23.07
CA ALA A 275 -15.17 -10.70 -22.62
C ALA A 275 -14.04 -11.20 -21.74
N PHE A 276 -12.81 -10.82 -22.05
CA PHE A 276 -11.62 -11.15 -21.23
C PHE A 276 -11.75 -10.55 -19.82
N THR A 277 -12.18 -9.30 -19.71
CA THR A 277 -12.38 -8.64 -18.41
C THR A 277 -13.35 -9.42 -17.52
N ARG A 278 -14.46 -9.87 -18.08
CA ARG A 278 -15.49 -10.63 -17.35
C ARG A 278 -14.97 -11.98 -16.84
N ALA A 279 -14.12 -12.64 -17.63
CA ALA A 279 -13.52 -13.92 -17.24
C ALA A 279 -12.36 -13.76 -16.27
N PHE A 280 -11.50 -12.75 -16.48
CA PHE A 280 -10.27 -12.56 -15.70
C PHE A 280 -10.50 -11.90 -14.34
N LEU A 281 -11.45 -10.97 -14.21
CA LEU A 281 -11.67 -10.21 -12.97
C LEU A 281 -11.93 -11.09 -11.74
N PRO A 282 -12.76 -12.15 -11.79
CA PRO A 282 -12.95 -13.05 -10.66
C PRO A 282 -11.64 -13.76 -10.24
N VAL A 283 -10.85 -14.22 -11.22
CA VAL A 283 -9.56 -14.86 -10.96
C VAL A 283 -8.59 -13.88 -10.29
N ALA A 284 -8.50 -12.67 -10.83
CA ALA A 284 -7.64 -11.62 -10.27
C ALA A 284 -8.06 -11.23 -8.84
N LEU A 285 -9.35 -11.19 -8.55
CA LEU A 285 -9.86 -10.93 -7.19
C LEU A 285 -9.48 -12.04 -6.22
N VAL A 286 -9.60 -13.30 -6.63
CA VAL A 286 -9.19 -14.46 -5.80
C VAL A 286 -7.70 -14.39 -5.53
N THR A 287 -6.86 -14.16 -6.55
CA THR A 287 -5.41 -14.06 -6.37
C THR A 287 -5.00 -12.92 -5.43
N GLN A 288 -5.74 -11.80 -5.45
CA GLN A 288 -5.48 -10.69 -4.53
C GLN A 288 -5.83 -11.02 -3.06
N THR A 289 -6.85 -11.84 -2.83
CA THR A 289 -7.26 -12.22 -1.48
C THR A 289 -6.34 -13.27 -0.85
N MET A 290 -5.54 -13.95 -1.64
CA MET A 290 -4.59 -14.96 -1.14
C MET A 290 -3.44 -14.29 -0.37
N PRO A 291 -3.22 -14.63 0.91
CA PRO A 291 -2.10 -14.11 1.66
C PRO A 291 -0.78 -14.65 1.10
N LEU A 292 -0.01 -13.77 0.43
CA LEU A 292 1.24 -14.15 -0.24
C LEU A 292 2.26 -14.82 0.69
N VAL A 293 2.27 -14.43 1.96
CA VAL A 293 3.12 -15.09 2.97
C VAL A 293 2.80 -16.57 3.09
N ALA A 294 1.51 -16.94 3.02
CA ALA A 294 1.09 -18.34 3.06
C ALA A 294 1.44 -19.10 1.77
N LEU A 295 1.48 -18.41 0.63
CA LEU A 295 1.82 -19.00 -0.66
C LEU A 295 3.33 -19.08 -0.93
N THR A 296 4.13 -18.21 -0.30
CA THR A 296 5.58 -18.15 -0.55
C THR A 296 6.27 -19.51 -0.40
N PRO A 297 6.02 -20.32 0.64
CA PRO A 297 6.65 -21.63 0.76
C PRO A 297 6.29 -22.59 -0.38
N LEU A 298 5.05 -22.50 -0.86
CA LEU A 298 4.59 -23.33 -1.99
C LEU A 298 5.25 -22.91 -3.29
N LEU A 299 5.40 -21.61 -3.50
CA LEU A 299 6.14 -21.07 -4.66
C LEU A 299 7.60 -21.48 -4.62
N VAL A 300 8.22 -21.55 -3.44
CA VAL A 300 9.58 -22.04 -3.25
C VAL A 300 9.71 -23.51 -3.67
N LEU A 301 8.71 -24.33 -3.34
CA LEU A 301 8.69 -25.75 -3.78
C LEU A 301 8.60 -25.91 -5.30
N ILE A 302 7.88 -25.00 -5.98
CA ILE A 302 7.65 -25.07 -7.44
C ILE A 302 8.80 -24.40 -8.21
N LEU A 303 9.21 -23.21 -7.79
CA LEU A 303 10.15 -22.34 -8.52
C LEU A 303 11.60 -22.44 -8.00
N GLY A 304 11.79 -23.16 -6.88
CA GLY A 304 13.07 -23.18 -6.17
C GLY A 304 13.33 -21.90 -5.37
N ARG A 305 14.48 -21.91 -4.68
CA ARG A 305 14.97 -20.71 -3.95
C ARG A 305 15.76 -19.83 -4.91
N GLY A 306 15.47 -18.52 -4.95
CA GLY A 306 16.25 -17.61 -5.77
C GLY A 306 15.45 -16.43 -6.33
N THR A 307 15.98 -15.81 -7.39
CA THR A 307 15.39 -14.60 -8.00
C THR A 307 14.03 -14.84 -8.63
N ALA A 308 13.78 -16.03 -9.18
CA ALA A 308 12.51 -16.36 -9.85
C ALA A 308 11.32 -16.28 -8.88
N VAL A 309 11.41 -16.90 -7.70
CA VAL A 309 10.34 -16.84 -6.69
C VAL A 309 10.16 -15.42 -6.17
N THR A 310 11.25 -14.67 -6.00
CA THR A 310 11.19 -13.28 -5.53
C THR A 310 10.49 -12.38 -6.54
N LEU A 311 10.82 -12.50 -7.82
CA LEU A 311 10.15 -11.76 -8.89
C LEU A 311 8.67 -12.13 -8.98
N TRP A 312 8.33 -13.43 -8.91
CA TRP A 312 6.94 -13.88 -8.94
C TRP A 312 6.11 -13.26 -7.80
N ILE A 313 6.63 -13.31 -6.56
CA ILE A 313 5.96 -12.71 -5.40
C ILE A 313 5.80 -11.20 -5.59
N THR A 314 6.85 -10.51 -6.04
CA THR A 314 6.82 -9.05 -6.23
C THR A 314 5.83 -8.66 -7.32
N VAL A 315 5.83 -9.36 -8.46
CA VAL A 315 4.84 -9.17 -9.53
C VAL A 315 3.43 -9.40 -9.01
N SER A 316 3.21 -10.47 -8.25
CA SER A 316 1.88 -10.80 -7.69
C SER A 316 1.31 -9.72 -6.78
N VAL A 317 2.15 -9.07 -5.96
CA VAL A 317 1.71 -7.95 -5.07
C VAL A 317 1.41 -6.67 -5.84
N THR A 318 2.10 -6.45 -6.96
CA THR A 318 2.08 -5.17 -7.68
C THR A 318 1.09 -5.16 -8.84
N PHE A 319 0.92 -6.28 -9.59
CA PHE A 319 0.15 -6.26 -10.83
C PHE A 319 -1.33 -5.96 -10.64
N PHE A 320 -1.98 -6.55 -9.63
CA PHE A 320 -3.44 -6.42 -9.51
C PHE A 320 -3.88 -4.99 -9.17
N PRO A 321 -3.31 -4.31 -8.14
CA PRO A 321 -3.65 -2.92 -7.86
C PRO A 321 -3.34 -2.00 -9.05
N ALA A 322 -2.22 -2.27 -9.75
CA ALA A 322 -1.85 -1.52 -10.95
C ALA A 322 -2.86 -1.74 -12.09
N TYR A 323 -3.25 -3.00 -12.35
CA TYR A 323 -4.25 -3.37 -13.35
C TYR A 323 -5.57 -2.64 -13.13
N VAL A 324 -6.08 -2.64 -11.90
CA VAL A 324 -7.36 -2.00 -11.59
C VAL A 324 -7.32 -0.50 -11.91
N LEU A 325 -6.27 0.20 -11.47
CA LEU A 325 -6.14 1.64 -11.74
C LEU A 325 -5.94 1.94 -13.23
N MET A 326 -5.12 1.17 -13.92
CA MET A 326 -4.88 1.36 -15.36
C MET A 326 -6.13 1.07 -16.19
N ALA A 327 -6.84 -0.03 -15.87
CA ALA A 327 -8.09 -0.38 -16.55
C ALA A 327 -9.16 0.69 -16.34
N GLN A 328 -9.26 1.27 -15.13
CA GLN A 328 -10.15 2.40 -14.86
C GLN A 328 -9.74 3.64 -15.67
N GLY A 329 -8.46 3.98 -15.70
CA GLY A 329 -7.96 5.11 -16.48
C GLY A 329 -8.31 5.00 -17.97
N LEU A 330 -8.11 3.82 -18.54
CA LEU A 330 -8.48 3.55 -19.94
C LEU A 330 -10.01 3.59 -20.18
N ALA A 331 -10.82 3.21 -19.18
CA ALA A 331 -12.27 3.23 -19.27
C ALA A 331 -12.89 4.64 -19.12
N LEU A 332 -12.22 5.53 -18.38
CA LEU A 332 -12.70 6.88 -18.06
C LEU A 332 -12.38 7.93 -19.13
N VAL A 333 -11.70 7.55 -20.21
CA VAL A 333 -11.43 8.48 -21.34
C VAL A 333 -12.75 8.99 -21.92
N PRO A 334 -12.97 10.32 -22.00
CA PRO A 334 -14.22 10.89 -22.49
C PRO A 334 -14.53 10.46 -23.91
N ARG A 335 -15.79 10.10 -24.18
CA ARG A 335 -16.22 9.64 -25.52
C ARG A 335 -15.94 10.70 -26.59
N ALA A 336 -16.18 11.97 -26.29
CA ALA A 336 -15.90 13.08 -27.20
C ALA A 336 -14.43 13.12 -27.69
N THR A 337 -13.47 12.74 -26.85
CA THR A 337 -12.07 12.65 -27.24
C THR A 337 -11.80 11.46 -28.19
N LEU A 338 -12.61 10.40 -28.09
CA LEU A 338 -12.52 9.22 -28.94
C LEU A 338 -13.23 9.39 -30.30
N ASP A 339 -14.20 10.29 -30.37
CA ASP A 339 -14.99 10.51 -31.59
C ASP A 339 -14.16 11.13 -32.72
N LEU A 340 -13.19 11.98 -32.38
CA LEU A 340 -12.31 12.60 -33.36
C LEU A 340 -11.51 11.57 -34.19
N PRO A 341 -10.69 10.69 -33.57
CA PRO A 341 -9.95 9.70 -34.35
C PRO A 341 -10.89 8.74 -35.09
N ARG A 342 -12.06 8.42 -34.55
CA ARG A 342 -13.07 7.58 -35.22
C ARG A 342 -13.63 8.25 -36.50
N ALA A 343 -13.88 9.56 -36.44
CA ALA A 343 -14.32 10.32 -37.60
C ALA A 343 -13.30 10.28 -38.75
N TYR A 344 -12.01 10.10 -38.42
CA TYR A 344 -10.92 9.90 -39.39
C TYR A 344 -10.68 8.42 -39.72
N GLY A 345 -11.55 7.49 -39.34
CA GLY A 345 -11.44 6.09 -39.68
C GLY A 345 -10.45 5.30 -38.82
N ALA A 346 -10.05 5.81 -37.67
CA ALA A 346 -9.12 5.12 -36.78
C ALA A 346 -9.74 3.83 -36.21
N GLY A 347 -9.02 2.73 -36.32
CA GLY A 347 -9.38 1.47 -35.67
C GLY A 347 -9.07 1.48 -34.18
N ALA A 348 -9.58 0.47 -33.45
CA ALA A 348 -9.48 0.38 -31.99
C ALA A 348 -8.04 0.46 -31.45
N LEU A 349 -7.06 -0.11 -32.15
CA LEU A 349 -5.65 -0.06 -31.75
C LEU A 349 -5.05 1.34 -31.91
N THR A 350 -5.41 2.05 -32.98
CA THR A 350 -4.99 3.43 -33.24
C THR A 350 -5.60 4.38 -32.20
N GLU A 351 -6.89 4.24 -31.90
CA GLU A 351 -7.61 4.95 -30.82
C GLU A 351 -6.93 4.72 -29.46
N LEU A 352 -6.61 3.46 -29.17
CA LEU A 352 -5.93 3.10 -27.93
C LEU A 352 -4.56 3.80 -27.81
N ARG A 353 -3.72 3.70 -28.86
CA ARG A 353 -2.34 4.20 -28.86
C ARG A 353 -2.26 5.72 -28.85
N LEU A 354 -3.09 6.39 -29.65
CA LEU A 354 -3.00 7.84 -29.84
C LEU A 354 -3.80 8.64 -28.81
N VAL A 355 -4.87 8.06 -28.25
CA VAL A 355 -5.77 8.78 -27.35
C VAL A 355 -5.85 8.13 -25.98
N SER A 356 -6.24 6.84 -25.90
CA SER A 356 -6.58 6.25 -24.61
C SER A 356 -5.38 6.09 -23.69
N ILE A 357 -4.23 5.64 -24.18
CA ILE A 357 -3.00 5.48 -23.39
C ILE A 357 -2.47 6.84 -22.92
N PRO A 358 -2.27 7.86 -23.79
CA PRO A 358 -1.85 9.18 -23.33
C PRO A 358 -2.80 9.82 -22.33
N ALA A 359 -4.12 9.75 -22.57
CA ALA A 359 -5.12 10.30 -21.67
C ALA A 359 -5.17 9.58 -20.31
N SER A 360 -4.77 8.30 -20.24
CA SER A 360 -4.69 7.53 -19.01
C SER A 360 -3.36 7.68 -18.26
N ALA A 361 -2.41 8.49 -18.73
CA ALA A 361 -1.11 8.69 -18.09
C ALA A 361 -1.21 9.03 -16.58
N PRO A 362 -2.11 9.91 -16.12
CA PRO A 362 -2.28 10.17 -14.69
C PRO A 362 -2.61 8.91 -13.88
N TRP A 363 -3.39 8.00 -14.44
CA TRP A 363 -3.78 6.74 -13.82
C TRP A 363 -2.63 5.72 -13.78
N ILE A 364 -1.78 5.71 -14.80
CA ILE A 364 -0.56 4.89 -14.84
C ILE A 364 0.39 5.33 -13.72
N PHE A 365 0.58 6.64 -13.54
CA PHE A 365 1.39 7.16 -12.44
C PHE A 365 0.75 6.91 -11.07
N ALA A 366 -0.57 7.02 -10.95
CA ALA A 366 -1.28 6.66 -9.72
C ALA A 366 -1.08 5.17 -9.37
N ALA A 367 -1.13 4.29 -10.37
CA ALA A 367 -0.84 2.87 -10.21
C ALA A 367 0.61 2.63 -9.76
N LEU A 368 1.58 3.28 -10.39
CA LEU A 368 2.99 3.17 -10.05
C LEU A 368 3.25 3.66 -8.61
N ARG A 369 2.66 4.80 -8.22
CA ARG A 369 2.76 5.35 -6.87
C ARG A 369 2.19 4.42 -5.80
N LEU A 370 1.07 3.75 -6.09
CA LEU A 370 0.44 2.80 -5.18
C LEU A 370 1.26 1.51 -5.03
N THR A 371 1.92 1.07 -6.09
CA THR A 371 2.58 -0.24 -6.13
C THR A 371 4.07 -0.19 -5.79
N ALA A 372 4.73 0.97 -5.89
CA ALA A 372 6.15 1.10 -5.60
C ALA A 372 6.54 0.67 -4.16
N PRO A 373 5.84 1.10 -3.09
CA PRO A 373 6.10 0.59 -1.73
C PRO A 373 5.76 -0.91 -1.59
N ARG A 374 4.76 -1.39 -2.32
CA ARG A 374 4.35 -2.81 -2.28
C ARG A 374 5.39 -3.73 -2.91
N ALA A 375 6.13 -3.25 -3.92
CA ALA A 375 7.23 -4.01 -4.51
C ALA A 375 8.31 -4.35 -3.47
N LEU A 376 8.69 -3.37 -2.63
CA LEU A 376 9.64 -3.62 -1.56
C LEU A 376 9.09 -4.64 -0.54
N LEU A 377 7.81 -4.53 -0.16
CA LEU A 377 7.17 -5.52 0.69
C LEU A 377 7.26 -6.93 0.10
N GLY A 378 6.94 -7.09 -1.20
CA GLY A 378 6.99 -8.37 -1.89
C GLY A 378 8.39 -9.00 -1.89
N VAL A 379 9.40 -8.20 -2.20
CA VAL A 379 10.80 -8.65 -2.16
C VAL A 379 11.22 -9.04 -0.75
N MET A 380 10.94 -8.22 0.26
CA MET A 380 11.31 -8.51 1.64
C MET A 380 10.65 -9.79 2.19
N ILE A 381 9.38 -10.07 1.79
CA ILE A 381 8.72 -11.34 2.14
C ILE A 381 9.48 -12.52 1.52
N ALA A 382 9.85 -12.43 0.25
CA ALA A 382 10.59 -13.49 -0.43
C ALA A 382 12.00 -13.67 0.15
N GLU A 383 12.68 -12.58 0.47
CA GLU A 383 14.02 -12.59 1.09
C GLU A 383 13.99 -13.24 2.47
N TRP A 384 12.98 -12.94 3.26
CA TRP A 384 12.78 -13.54 4.57
C TRP A 384 12.54 -15.05 4.49
N LEU A 385 11.70 -15.49 3.53
CA LEU A 385 11.18 -16.85 3.49
C LEU A 385 11.97 -17.79 2.56
N ALA A 386 12.59 -17.24 1.52
CA ALA A 386 13.04 -18.03 0.39
C ALA A 386 14.52 -17.91 0.03
N THR A 387 15.07 -16.67 0.00
CA THR A 387 16.37 -16.47 -0.64
C THR A 387 17.56 -16.46 0.30
N GLY A 388 17.38 -16.10 1.55
CA GLY A 388 18.47 -15.96 2.50
C GLY A 388 19.41 -14.77 2.25
N ARG A 389 18.97 -13.78 1.44
CA ARG A 389 19.74 -12.58 1.07
C ARG A 389 18.84 -11.34 1.17
N GLY A 390 19.45 -10.14 1.17
CA GLY A 390 18.75 -8.86 1.17
C GLY A 390 18.25 -8.38 2.53
N LEU A 391 17.47 -7.27 2.52
CA LEU A 391 16.95 -6.63 3.73
C LEU A 391 16.00 -7.52 4.54
N GLY A 392 15.15 -8.29 3.86
CA GLY A 392 14.21 -9.21 4.52
C GLY A 392 14.95 -10.32 5.28
N ASN A 393 16.01 -10.86 4.70
CA ASN A 393 16.83 -11.84 5.38
C ASN A 393 17.68 -11.22 6.51
N LEU A 394 18.25 -10.02 6.30
CA LEU A 394 19.00 -9.32 7.34
C LEU A 394 18.11 -9.08 8.58
N LEU A 395 16.86 -8.72 8.38
CA LEU A 395 15.87 -8.59 9.45
C LEU A 395 15.63 -9.93 10.18
N ASN A 396 15.45 -11.02 9.42
CA ASN A 396 15.23 -12.35 9.97
C ASN A 396 16.42 -12.85 10.80
N GLN A 397 17.63 -12.68 10.28
CA GLN A 397 18.88 -13.02 11.00
C GLN A 397 19.00 -12.20 12.28
N SER A 398 18.81 -10.86 12.21
CA SER A 398 18.90 -9.97 13.36
C SER A 398 17.91 -10.35 14.46
N ARG A 399 16.69 -10.80 14.07
CA ARG A 399 15.71 -11.36 15.00
C ARG A 399 16.24 -12.64 15.66
N GLY A 400 16.81 -13.55 14.87
CA GLY A 400 17.36 -14.82 15.37
C GLY A 400 18.50 -14.62 16.37
N TYR A 401 19.34 -13.61 16.17
CA TYR A 401 20.46 -13.25 17.05
C TYR A 401 20.08 -12.26 18.16
N LEU A 402 18.81 -11.82 18.24
CA LEU A 402 18.33 -10.80 19.19
C LEU A 402 19.10 -9.46 19.07
N ASP A 403 19.57 -9.14 17.85
CA ASP A 403 20.20 -7.85 17.53
C ASP A 403 19.13 -6.79 17.33
N PHE A 404 18.61 -6.27 18.45
CA PHE A 404 17.52 -5.29 18.45
C PHE A 404 17.90 -4.01 17.73
N ALA A 405 19.16 -3.56 17.82
CA ALA A 405 19.60 -2.35 17.14
C ALA A 405 19.52 -2.52 15.62
N MET A 406 19.95 -3.66 15.10
CA MET A 406 19.86 -3.96 13.66
C MET A 406 18.39 -4.15 13.21
N ILE A 407 17.52 -4.78 14.03
CA ILE A 407 16.09 -4.91 13.70
C ILE A 407 15.45 -3.53 13.46
N TRP A 408 15.64 -2.59 14.40
CA TRP A 408 15.13 -1.24 14.26
C TRP A 408 15.76 -0.48 13.09
N THR A 409 17.04 -0.70 12.85
CA THR A 409 17.77 -0.10 11.73
C THR A 409 17.24 -0.58 10.39
N VAL A 410 17.10 -1.89 10.19
CA VAL A 410 16.56 -2.46 8.94
C VAL A 410 15.13 -2.00 8.70
N ALA A 411 14.29 -1.97 9.76
CA ALA A 411 12.93 -1.45 9.65
C ALA A 411 12.92 0.03 9.21
N THR A 412 13.76 0.86 9.84
CA THR A 412 13.88 2.28 9.47
C THR A 412 14.36 2.47 8.04
N VAL A 413 15.42 1.76 7.64
CA VAL A 413 15.95 1.81 6.27
C VAL A 413 14.90 1.35 5.26
N SER A 414 14.14 0.29 5.55
CA SER A 414 13.07 -0.19 4.68
C SER A 414 11.96 0.85 4.49
N VAL A 415 11.56 1.56 5.55
CA VAL A 415 10.59 2.66 5.45
C VAL A 415 11.15 3.81 4.63
N LEU A 416 12.40 4.22 4.88
CA LEU A 416 13.04 5.31 4.13
C LEU A 416 13.18 4.97 2.64
N VAL A 417 13.54 3.75 2.30
CA VAL A 417 13.61 3.26 0.91
C VAL A 417 12.22 3.27 0.26
N SER A 418 11.19 2.78 0.95
CA SER A 418 9.81 2.80 0.47
C SER A 418 9.31 4.23 0.22
N VAL A 419 9.57 5.14 1.16
CA VAL A 419 9.24 6.58 1.01
C VAL A 419 10.03 7.16 -0.16
N GLY A 420 11.30 6.80 -0.30
CA GLY A 420 12.15 7.21 -1.42
C GLY A 420 11.55 6.79 -2.77
N PHE A 421 11.17 5.53 -2.92
CA PHE A 421 10.48 5.04 -4.13
C PHE A 421 9.20 5.82 -4.41
N TYR A 422 8.36 6.04 -3.41
CA TYR A 422 7.14 6.83 -3.55
C TYR A 422 7.43 8.26 -4.03
N GLN A 423 8.43 8.94 -3.44
CA GLN A 423 8.80 10.31 -3.81
C GLN A 423 9.41 10.41 -5.21
N LEU A 424 10.23 9.42 -5.61
CA LEU A 424 10.79 9.35 -6.96
C LEU A 424 9.68 9.21 -8.01
N VAL A 425 8.69 8.36 -7.75
CA VAL A 425 7.52 8.22 -8.63
C VAL A 425 6.74 9.52 -8.69
N LEU A 426 6.48 10.17 -7.55
CA LEU A 426 5.77 11.44 -7.49
C LEU A 426 6.51 12.55 -8.27
N LEU A 427 7.83 12.58 -8.20
CA LEU A 427 8.65 13.52 -8.96
C LEU A 427 8.57 13.25 -10.47
N ALA A 428 8.65 11.97 -10.87
CA ALA A 428 8.49 11.56 -12.26
C ALA A 428 7.10 11.90 -12.80
N GLU A 429 6.04 11.62 -12.01
CA GLU A 429 4.65 11.98 -12.30
C GLU A 429 4.52 13.48 -12.60
N ARG A 430 4.93 14.32 -11.66
CA ARG A 430 4.84 15.79 -11.79
C ARG A 430 5.56 16.30 -13.04
N ARG A 431 6.77 15.81 -13.31
CA ARG A 431 7.55 16.24 -14.50
C ARG A 431 6.90 15.81 -15.80
N THR A 432 6.39 14.57 -15.87
CA THR A 432 5.80 14.03 -17.08
C THR A 432 4.45 14.67 -17.36
N LEU A 433 3.56 14.76 -16.36
CA LEU A 433 2.23 15.35 -16.54
C LEU A 433 2.30 16.87 -16.83
N ALA A 434 3.26 17.59 -16.23
CA ALA A 434 3.47 19.00 -16.56
C ALA A 434 3.85 19.20 -18.03
N ARG A 435 4.66 18.28 -18.62
CA ARG A 435 5.00 18.30 -20.05
C ARG A 435 3.79 17.99 -20.95
N MET A 436 2.84 17.24 -20.46
CA MET A 436 1.62 16.87 -21.18
C MET A 436 0.47 17.83 -20.93
N ALA A 437 0.68 18.92 -20.17
CA ALA A 437 -0.35 19.86 -19.70
C ALA A 437 -1.53 19.17 -19.01
N MET A 438 -1.25 18.07 -18.27
CA MET A 438 -2.24 17.27 -17.55
C MET A 438 -2.11 17.49 -16.04
N THR A 439 -3.24 17.37 -15.34
CA THR A 439 -3.28 17.31 -13.88
C THR A 439 -3.11 15.86 -13.39
N PRO A 440 -2.44 15.64 -12.25
CA PRO A 440 -2.37 14.30 -11.64
C PRO A 440 -3.76 13.73 -11.42
N ALA A 441 -3.92 12.41 -11.62
CA ALA A 441 -5.08 11.70 -11.13
C ALA A 441 -5.02 11.76 -9.61
N GLY A 442 -5.97 12.44 -9.01
CA GLY A 442 -6.02 12.77 -7.61
C GLY A 442 -5.97 11.59 -6.66
#